data_d35058652181dbb79301263e65ec8d1c
#
_entry.id   d35058652181dbb79301263e65ec8d1c
#
_cell.length_a   1.000
_cell.length_b   1.000
_cell.length_c   1.000
_cell.angle_alpha   90.00
_cell.angle_beta   90.00
_cell.angle_gamma   90.00
#
_symmetry.space_group_name_H-M   'P 1'
#
loop_
_entity.id
_entity.type
_entity.pdbx_description
1 polymer ?
#
loop_
_entity_poly.entity_id
_entity_poly.type
_entity_poly.pdbx_seq_one_letter_code
_entity_poly.pdbx_strand_id
1 'polypeptide(L)'
;HFGLAELMGLRFAQLSMGQCNRVNLLRYLLQDFRVLILDESLANVDEPTRQKILYRIKATFPEACFLYISHNVVEVARFCDRIVVLRGAHKHPQTRCVKGQDHRQAHHLDERAQERSMLEIMNAG
;
A
#
# COMPACT_ATOMS: atom_id res chain seq x y z
N HIS A 1 8.44 -3.77 -13.64
CA HIS A 1 9.35 -4.71 -12.99
C HIS A 1 8.77 -5.25 -11.66
N PHE A 2 7.72 -6.09 -11.79
CA PHE A 2 7.09 -6.75 -10.65
C PHE A 2 7.70 -8.15 -10.36
N GLY A 3 8.88 -8.44 -10.94
CA GLY A 3 9.54 -9.75 -10.82
C GLY A 3 8.74 -10.89 -11.45
N LEU A 4 8.00 -10.61 -12.54
CA LEU A 4 7.11 -11.57 -13.17
C LEU A 4 7.65 -12.12 -14.50
N ALA A 5 8.80 -11.63 -14.97
CA ALA A 5 9.37 -12.06 -16.28
C ALA A 5 9.61 -13.57 -16.34
N GLU A 6 10.07 -14.17 -15.25
CA GLU A 6 10.33 -15.61 -15.15
C GLU A 6 9.05 -16.46 -15.09
N LEU A 7 7.89 -15.83 -14.88
CA LEU A 7 6.61 -16.52 -14.73
C LEU A 7 5.79 -16.57 -16.01
N MET A 8 6.27 -15.96 -17.09
CA MET A 8 5.53 -15.80 -18.35
C MET A 8 5.13 -17.12 -19.03
N GLY A 9 5.81 -18.21 -18.72
CA GLY A 9 5.49 -19.55 -19.24
C GLY A 9 4.65 -20.42 -18.33
N LEU A 10 4.34 -19.96 -17.11
CA LEU A 10 3.62 -20.76 -16.12
C LEU A 10 2.11 -20.57 -16.20
N ARG A 11 1.36 -21.64 -15.93
CA ARG A 11 -0.09 -21.54 -15.73
C ARG A 11 -0.39 -20.88 -14.39
N PHE A 12 -1.50 -20.15 -14.30
CA PHE A 12 -1.90 -19.45 -13.06
C PHE A 12 -1.95 -20.37 -11.83
N ALA A 13 -2.39 -21.62 -12.02
CA ALA A 13 -2.43 -22.64 -10.96
C ALA A 13 -1.05 -23.07 -10.44
N GLN A 14 0.04 -22.74 -11.14
CA GLN A 14 1.42 -23.06 -10.74
C GLN A 14 2.10 -21.92 -9.99
N LEU A 15 1.41 -20.79 -9.83
CA LEU A 15 1.93 -19.61 -9.14
C LEU A 15 1.71 -19.71 -7.64
N SER A 16 2.66 -19.20 -6.86
CA SER A 16 2.44 -18.97 -5.42
C SER A 16 1.38 -17.88 -5.21
N MET A 17 0.80 -17.83 -4.01
CA MET A 17 -0.21 -16.82 -3.68
C MET A 17 0.32 -15.38 -3.88
N GLY A 18 1.56 -15.10 -3.45
CA GLY A 18 2.19 -13.80 -3.68
C GLY A 18 2.43 -13.49 -5.16
N GLN A 19 2.75 -14.50 -5.96
CA GLN A 19 2.86 -14.37 -7.41
C GLN A 19 1.50 -14.11 -8.06
N CYS A 20 0.46 -14.83 -7.66
CA CYS A 20 -0.92 -14.59 -8.10
C CYS A 20 -1.37 -13.17 -7.79
N ASN A 21 -1.12 -12.68 -6.57
CA ASN A 21 -1.47 -11.32 -6.17
C ASN A 21 -0.77 -10.27 -7.03
N ARG A 22 0.51 -10.46 -7.34
CA ARG A 22 1.27 -9.55 -8.23
C ARG A 22 0.74 -9.57 -9.67
N VAL A 23 0.39 -10.74 -10.20
CA VAL A 23 -0.20 -10.88 -11.55
C VAL A 23 -1.56 -10.19 -11.61
N ASN A 24 -2.42 -10.40 -10.60
CA ASN A 24 -3.72 -9.74 -10.52
C ASN A 24 -3.57 -8.22 -10.41
N LEU A 25 -2.66 -7.75 -9.57
CA LEU A 25 -2.38 -6.31 -9.46
C LEU A 25 -1.96 -5.73 -10.82
N LEU A 26 -1.05 -6.41 -11.54
CA LEU A 26 -0.64 -5.97 -12.87
C LEU A 26 -1.80 -5.89 -13.86
N ARG A 27 -2.74 -6.87 -13.82
CA ARG A 27 -3.96 -6.82 -14.64
C ARG A 27 -4.78 -5.56 -14.40
N TYR A 28 -4.94 -5.16 -13.14
CA TYR A 28 -5.67 -3.93 -12.80
C TYR A 28 -4.92 -2.67 -13.24
N LEU A 29 -3.58 -2.66 -13.09
CA LEU A 29 -2.75 -1.53 -13.49
C LEU A 29 -2.68 -1.32 -15.02
N LEU A 30 -3.04 -2.33 -15.81
CA LEU A 30 -3.14 -2.24 -17.29
C LEU A 30 -4.47 -1.67 -17.78
N GLN A 31 -5.43 -1.43 -16.87
CA GLN A 31 -6.71 -0.81 -17.18
C GLN A 31 -6.66 0.71 -16.95
N ASP A 32 -7.56 1.45 -17.59
CA ASP A 32 -7.76 2.85 -17.28
C ASP A 32 -8.47 2.97 -15.91
N PHE A 33 -7.81 3.63 -14.96
CA PHE A 33 -8.40 3.86 -13.65
C PHE A 33 -8.02 5.26 -13.13
N ARG A 34 -8.90 5.85 -12.34
CA ARG A 34 -8.64 7.06 -11.55
C ARG A 34 -8.47 6.76 -10.06
N VAL A 35 -9.07 5.66 -9.62
CA VAL A 35 -8.98 5.17 -8.24
C VAL A 35 -8.57 3.72 -8.27
N LEU A 36 -7.55 3.37 -7.51
CA LEU A 36 -7.12 1.99 -7.31
C LEU A 36 -7.25 1.64 -5.83
N ILE A 37 -8.00 0.56 -5.56
CA ILE A 37 -8.17 0.03 -4.20
C ILE A 37 -7.19 -1.14 -4.02
N LEU A 38 -6.31 -1.01 -3.05
CA LEU A 38 -5.35 -2.02 -2.64
C LEU A 38 -5.77 -2.56 -1.26
N ASP A 39 -6.60 -3.59 -1.25
CA ASP A 39 -7.09 -4.24 -0.04
C ASP A 39 -6.25 -5.48 0.24
N GLU A 40 -5.26 -5.34 1.12
CA GLU A 40 -4.27 -6.37 1.47
C GLU A 40 -3.66 -7.11 0.26
N SER A 41 -3.76 -6.51 -0.93
CA SER A 41 -3.37 -7.12 -2.21
C SER A 41 -1.91 -7.57 -2.28
N LEU A 42 -1.09 -7.06 -1.37
CA LEU A 42 0.34 -7.37 -1.26
C LEU A 42 0.69 -8.10 0.04
N ALA A 43 -0.29 -8.64 0.76
CA ALA A 43 -0.08 -9.28 2.06
C ALA A 43 0.90 -10.48 2.02
N ASN A 44 0.91 -11.22 0.90
CA ASN A 44 1.78 -12.38 0.70
C ASN A 44 3.05 -12.05 -0.11
N VAL A 45 3.46 -10.80 -0.12
CA VAL A 45 4.69 -10.32 -0.77
C VAL A 45 5.65 -9.87 0.31
N ASP A 46 6.93 -10.22 0.19
CA ASP A 46 7.97 -9.79 1.12
C ASP A 46 8.08 -8.26 1.17
N GLU A 47 8.44 -7.73 2.31
CA GLU A 47 8.45 -6.28 2.56
C GLU A 47 9.29 -5.49 1.53
N PRO A 48 10.54 -5.87 1.20
CA PRO A 48 11.33 -5.13 0.22
C PRO A 48 10.68 -5.08 -1.17
N THR A 49 10.09 -6.19 -1.60
CA THR A 49 9.38 -6.26 -2.90
C THR A 49 8.11 -5.42 -2.86
N ARG A 50 7.35 -5.48 -1.76
CA ARG A 50 6.13 -4.70 -1.56
C ARG A 50 6.41 -3.19 -1.61
N GLN A 51 7.46 -2.72 -0.94
CA GLN A 51 7.88 -1.32 -0.99
C GLN A 51 8.26 -0.88 -2.41
N LYS A 52 9.03 -1.69 -3.15
CA LYS A 52 9.38 -1.41 -4.54
C LYS A 52 8.14 -1.30 -5.43
N ILE A 53 7.15 -2.17 -5.23
CA ILE A 53 5.88 -2.13 -5.97
C ILE A 53 5.13 -0.84 -5.68
N LEU A 54 4.98 -0.45 -4.41
CA LEU A 54 4.28 0.78 -4.01
C LEU A 54 4.96 2.03 -4.59
N TYR A 55 6.29 2.13 -4.51
CA TYR A 55 7.03 3.23 -5.16
C TYR A 55 6.78 3.27 -6.66
N ARG A 56 6.82 2.11 -7.31
CA ARG A 56 6.64 2.02 -8.76
C ARG A 56 5.23 2.44 -9.18
N ILE A 57 4.20 1.99 -8.46
CA ILE A 57 2.82 2.39 -8.72
C ILE A 57 2.67 3.90 -8.61
N LYS A 58 3.15 4.49 -7.52
CA LYS A 58 3.06 5.95 -7.30
C LYS A 58 3.82 6.76 -8.35
N ALA A 59 4.95 6.27 -8.81
CA ALA A 59 5.74 6.92 -9.87
C ALA A 59 5.08 6.81 -11.24
N THR A 60 4.43 5.67 -11.52
CA THR A 60 3.80 5.40 -12.83
C THR A 60 2.45 6.11 -12.98
N PHE A 61 1.70 6.25 -11.88
CA PHE A 61 0.35 6.82 -11.88
C PHE A 61 0.24 7.99 -10.89
N PRO A 62 0.96 9.11 -11.12
CA PRO A 62 1.05 10.22 -10.16
C PRO A 62 -0.28 10.92 -9.90
N GLU A 63 -1.21 10.86 -10.88
CA GLU A 63 -2.53 11.51 -10.81
C GLU A 63 -3.63 10.58 -10.27
N ALA A 64 -3.35 9.30 -10.06
CA ALA A 64 -4.33 8.35 -9.55
C ALA A 64 -4.50 8.49 -8.04
N CYS A 65 -5.73 8.27 -7.57
CA CYS A 65 -6.03 8.14 -6.15
C CYS A 65 -5.86 6.67 -5.75
N PHE A 66 -5.12 6.43 -4.66
CA PHE A 66 -4.92 5.09 -4.10
C PHE A 66 -5.63 4.98 -2.76
N LEU A 67 -6.54 4.02 -2.65
CA LEU A 67 -7.11 3.61 -1.37
C LEU A 67 -6.36 2.34 -0.90
N TYR A 68 -5.48 2.50 0.07
CA TYR A 68 -4.65 1.42 0.59
C TYR A 68 -5.20 0.94 1.94
N ILE A 69 -5.72 -0.28 1.95
CA ILE A 69 -6.26 -0.92 3.16
C ILE A 69 -5.19 -1.89 3.66
N SER A 70 -4.70 -1.65 4.86
CA SER A 70 -3.64 -2.45 5.47
C SER A 70 -3.67 -2.31 6.98
N HIS A 71 -3.26 -3.35 7.68
CA HIS A 71 -2.99 -3.31 9.12
C HIS A 71 -1.51 -2.99 9.44
N ASN A 72 -0.67 -2.82 8.41
CA ASN A 72 0.74 -2.46 8.58
C ASN A 72 0.90 -0.96 8.82
N VAL A 73 1.00 -0.57 10.08
CA VAL A 73 1.11 0.84 10.52
C VAL A 73 2.33 1.54 9.91
N VAL A 74 3.46 0.84 9.78
CA VAL A 74 4.70 1.39 9.21
C VAL A 74 4.50 1.80 7.75
N GLU A 75 3.86 0.93 6.97
CA GLU A 75 3.62 1.18 5.55
C GLU A 75 2.62 2.29 5.32
N VAL A 76 1.49 2.27 6.04
CA VAL A 76 0.49 3.34 5.85
C VAL A 76 1.03 4.70 6.29
N ALA A 77 1.81 4.76 7.38
CA ALA A 77 2.46 5.99 7.82
C ALA A 77 3.44 6.53 6.77
N ARG A 78 4.15 5.65 6.07
CA ARG A 78 5.13 6.00 5.05
C ARG A 78 4.49 6.39 3.72
N PHE A 79 3.58 5.57 3.21
CA PHE A 79 3.12 5.67 1.82
C PHE A 79 1.82 6.44 1.63
N CYS A 80 1.01 6.63 2.67
CA CYS A 80 -0.23 7.39 2.58
C CYS A 80 -0.03 8.85 2.95
N ASP A 81 -0.80 9.76 2.34
CA ASP A 81 -0.88 11.17 2.72
C ASP A 81 -1.89 11.37 3.85
N ARG A 82 -3.04 10.70 3.75
CA ARG A 82 -4.10 10.69 4.78
C ARG A 82 -4.45 9.26 5.16
N ILE A 83 -4.59 9.04 6.45
CA ILE A 83 -4.85 7.73 7.04
C ILE A 83 -6.13 7.84 7.85
N VAL A 84 -7.12 7.00 7.54
CA VAL A 84 -8.35 6.88 8.30
C VAL A 84 -8.23 5.66 9.20
N VAL A 85 -8.15 5.92 10.50
CA VAL A 85 -8.14 4.85 11.52
C VAL A 85 -9.58 4.53 11.90
N LEU A 86 -9.98 3.28 11.68
CA LEU A 86 -11.27 2.77 12.12
C LEU A 86 -11.16 2.35 13.59
N ARG A 87 -12.09 2.79 14.41
CA ARG A 87 -12.10 2.56 15.85
C ARG A 87 -13.23 1.60 16.23
N GLY A 88 -13.09 0.97 17.39
CA GLY A 88 -14.14 0.09 17.90
C GLY A 88 -15.50 0.78 18.01
N ALA A 89 -16.60 0.02 17.85
CA ALA A 89 -17.97 0.54 17.80
C ALA A 89 -18.39 1.35 19.03
N HIS A 90 -17.73 1.12 20.18
CA HIS A 90 -17.97 1.82 21.44
C HIS A 90 -17.21 3.15 21.58
N LYS A 91 -16.30 3.46 20.62
CA LYS A 91 -15.51 4.69 20.63
C LYS A 91 -16.12 5.76 19.73
N HIS A 92 -16.18 6.99 20.22
CA HIS A 92 -16.64 8.14 19.45
C HIS A 92 -15.56 9.23 19.36
N PRO A 93 -15.33 9.82 18.18
CA PRO A 93 -15.87 9.40 16.87
C PRO A 93 -15.32 8.03 16.47
N GLN A 94 -16.04 7.30 15.61
CA GLN A 94 -15.67 5.95 15.16
C GLN A 94 -14.48 5.96 14.17
N THR A 95 -14.13 7.12 13.64
CA THR A 95 -13.00 7.31 12.73
C THR A 95 -12.11 8.45 13.21
N ARG A 96 -10.81 8.33 12.96
CA ARG A 96 -9.86 9.40 13.19
C ARG A 96 -8.93 9.52 11.99
N CYS A 97 -8.70 10.75 11.53
CA CYS A 97 -7.75 11.02 10.46
C CYS A 97 -6.38 11.35 11.04
N VAL A 98 -5.36 10.70 10.47
CA VAL A 98 -3.95 10.93 10.80
C VAL A 98 -3.22 11.31 9.52
N LYS A 99 -2.27 12.22 9.60
CA LYS A 99 -1.42 12.60 8.47
C LYS A 99 -0.28 11.60 8.31
N GLY A 100 -0.09 11.08 7.10
CA GLY A 100 1.08 10.28 6.73
C GLY A 100 2.12 11.08 5.95
N GLN A 101 3.13 10.38 5.40
CA GLN A 101 4.27 11.02 4.74
C GLN A 101 4.10 11.16 3.22
N ASP A 102 3.22 10.39 2.59
CA ASP A 102 3.15 10.26 1.12
C ASP A 102 4.54 10.06 0.49
N HIS A 103 5.37 9.24 1.13
CA HIS A 103 6.77 9.10 0.73
C HIS A 103 6.89 8.57 -0.69
N ARG A 104 7.74 9.24 -1.48
CA ARG A 104 8.09 8.89 -2.86
C ARG A 104 9.60 8.70 -2.96
N GLN A 105 10.05 7.79 -3.78
CA GLN A 105 11.47 7.39 -3.87
C GLN A 105 12.45 8.56 -4.09
N ALA A 106 11.99 9.64 -4.72
CA ALA A 106 12.79 10.84 -4.98
C ALA A 106 12.97 11.77 -3.77
N HIS A 107 12.25 11.53 -2.68
CA HIS A 107 12.26 12.42 -1.50
C HIS A 107 12.92 11.72 -0.31
N HIS A 108 13.58 12.51 0.53
CA HIS A 108 14.10 12.00 1.81
C HIS A 108 12.94 11.65 2.74
N LEU A 109 12.99 10.46 3.36
CA LEU A 109 12.04 10.05 4.37
C LEU A 109 12.32 10.80 5.68
N ASP A 110 11.33 11.51 6.19
CA ASP A 110 11.40 12.08 7.53
C ASP A 110 10.99 11.01 8.56
N GLU A 111 12.00 10.33 9.12
CA GLU A 111 11.80 9.25 10.11
C GLU A 111 11.05 9.72 11.35
N ARG A 112 11.33 10.94 11.84
CA ARG A 112 10.65 11.49 13.03
C ARG A 112 9.18 11.76 12.76
N ALA A 113 8.86 12.27 11.57
CA ALA A 113 7.47 12.48 11.19
C ALA A 113 6.75 11.14 10.96
N GLN A 114 7.43 10.12 10.43
CA GLN A 114 6.89 8.77 10.31
C GLN A 114 6.58 8.16 11.69
N GLU A 115 7.51 8.22 12.63
CA GLU A 115 7.31 7.75 14.00
C GLU A 115 6.13 8.44 14.68
N ARG A 116 6.00 9.75 14.50
CA ARG A 116 4.87 10.52 15.03
C ARG A 116 3.54 10.02 14.45
N SER A 117 3.46 9.83 13.14
CA SER A 117 2.26 9.29 12.48
C SER A 117 1.93 7.90 13.00
N MET A 118 2.92 7.04 13.17
CA MET A 118 2.74 5.69 13.73
C MET A 118 2.17 5.74 15.15
N LEU A 119 2.72 6.57 16.02
CA LEU A 119 2.21 6.76 17.39
C LEU A 119 0.78 7.30 17.39
N GLU A 120 0.46 8.23 16.52
CA GLU A 120 -0.90 8.76 16.39
C GLU A 120 -1.90 7.68 15.92
N ILE A 121 -1.52 6.83 14.98
CA ILE A 121 -2.34 5.70 14.52
C ILE A 121 -2.60 4.73 15.68
N MET A 122 -1.55 4.32 16.38
CA MET A 122 -1.63 3.38 17.50
C MET A 122 -2.51 3.92 18.65
N ASN A 123 -2.40 5.21 18.96
CA ASN A 123 -3.20 5.87 19.99
C ASN A 123 -4.63 6.17 19.54
N ALA A 124 -4.90 6.17 18.25
CA ALA A 124 -6.22 6.43 17.70
C ALA A 124 -7.13 5.21 17.76
N GLY A 125 -6.56 4.01 17.67
CA GLY A 125 -7.27 2.73 17.61
C GLY A 125 -8.09 2.32 18.83
#